data_c06620f3de787270a7fcee22fb14009b
#
_entry.id   c06620f3de787270a7fcee22fb14009b
#
_cell.length_a   1.000
_cell.length_b   1.000
_cell.length_c   1.000
_cell.angle_alpha   90.00
_cell.angle_beta   90.00
_cell.angle_gamma   90.00
#
_symmetry.space_group_name_H-M   'P 1'
#
loop_
_entity.id
_entity.type
_entity.pdbx_description
1 polymer ?
#
loop_
_entity_poly.entity_id
_entity_poly.type
_entity_poly.pdbx_seq_one_letter_code
_entity_poly.pdbx_strand_id
1 'polypeptide(L)'
;MSTMPGLDDAAAELIHAEDEHLAHNYHPLPVVIARGEGAWVTDVEGKRYLDLLSAYSALNFGHRHPAIVAAATEQLGRLTLTSRAYHNDRLGAFAAALAELCGKDLVLPMNTGAEAVETGIKVARAWAYRVKGVPADAATIVVANGNFHGRTTTIVGFSDDPDARDGFGPFTPGFVHVPFGDAAAIEAAIDENTAAVLIEPIQGEAGVIIPPDGYLRAVREICTRRNVLFIADEIQSGLGRVGETFACDREAVVPDLYLLGKALGGGILPVSAVVADREILGVIRPGEHGSTFGGNPLAAAVGLRVVEMLQTGEFQRRAAALGEHLAAKLDALVGHGVTAVRIAGLWAGIDIDPAVGTGRAVAERLLARGVLVKDTHGQTIRI
;
A
#
# COMPACT_ATOMS: atom_id res chain seq x y z
N MET A 1 35.63 15.02 -6.25
CA MET A 1 34.72 14.69 -5.14
C MET A 1 33.97 15.94 -4.74
N SER A 2 32.70 16.07 -5.07
CA SER A 2 31.88 17.19 -4.60
C SER A 2 31.37 16.78 -3.22
N THR A 3 31.96 17.36 -2.16
CA THR A 3 31.43 17.19 -0.80
C THR A 3 30.06 17.82 -0.74
N MET A 4 29.03 16.99 -0.43
CA MET A 4 27.70 17.53 -0.10
C MET A 4 27.86 18.41 1.16
N PRO A 5 27.52 19.69 1.12
CA PRO A 5 27.74 20.57 2.27
C PRO A 5 26.85 20.13 3.45
N GLY A 6 27.47 19.82 4.60
CA GLY A 6 26.81 19.58 5.87
C GLY A 6 26.60 18.12 6.26
N LEU A 7 27.22 17.14 5.56
CA LEU A 7 27.30 15.74 5.99
C LEU A 7 28.65 15.49 6.68
N ASP A 8 28.63 14.69 7.74
CA ASP A 8 29.85 14.14 8.36
C ASP A 8 30.51 13.13 7.40
N ASP A 9 31.82 12.94 7.52
CA ASP A 9 32.59 12.02 6.66
C ASP A 9 32.02 10.61 6.63
N ALA A 10 31.52 10.11 7.78
CA ALA A 10 30.91 8.77 7.88
C ALA A 10 29.60 8.63 7.08
N ALA A 11 28.72 9.62 7.10
CA ALA A 11 27.49 9.63 6.32
C ALA A 11 27.80 9.76 4.82
N ALA A 12 28.78 10.59 4.46
CA ALA A 12 29.20 10.76 3.08
C ALA A 12 29.81 9.48 2.47
N GLU A 13 30.60 8.72 3.23
CA GLU A 13 31.16 7.43 2.80
C GLU A 13 30.07 6.40 2.55
N LEU A 14 29.02 6.31 3.41
CA LEU A 14 27.93 5.37 3.26
C LEU A 14 27.07 5.70 2.03
N ILE A 15 26.74 6.98 1.82
CA ILE A 15 26.01 7.42 0.63
C ILE A 15 26.82 7.13 -0.65
N HIS A 16 28.12 7.41 -0.63
CA HIS A 16 28.99 7.14 -1.76
C HIS A 16 29.04 5.63 -2.12
N ALA A 17 29.10 4.75 -1.11
CA ALA A 17 29.06 3.31 -1.33
C ALA A 17 27.74 2.84 -1.94
N GLU A 18 26.60 3.44 -1.56
CA GLU A 18 25.31 3.18 -2.18
C GLU A 18 25.30 3.66 -3.63
N ASP A 19 25.77 4.88 -3.90
CA ASP A 19 25.83 5.46 -5.25
C ASP A 19 26.74 4.66 -6.20
N GLU A 20 27.80 4.03 -5.70
CA GLU A 20 28.70 3.21 -6.53
C GLU A 20 28.11 1.83 -6.87
N HIS A 21 27.22 1.27 -6.04
CA HIS A 21 26.84 -0.14 -6.14
C HIS A 21 25.34 -0.39 -6.37
N LEU A 22 24.48 0.62 -6.20
CA LEU A 22 23.05 0.50 -6.44
C LEU A 22 22.64 1.11 -7.79
N ALA A 23 21.59 0.57 -8.38
CA ALA A 23 20.92 1.23 -9.49
C ALA A 23 20.24 2.52 -9.00
N HIS A 24 20.40 3.63 -9.74
CA HIS A 24 19.89 4.95 -9.35
C HIS A 24 18.40 5.12 -9.65
N ASN A 25 17.59 4.20 -9.16
CA ASN A 25 16.13 4.19 -9.34
C ASN A 25 15.37 5.03 -8.29
N TYR A 26 16.06 5.56 -7.30
CA TYR A 26 15.54 6.50 -6.30
C TYR A 26 16.44 7.74 -6.20
N HIS A 27 15.85 8.83 -5.70
CA HIS A 27 16.59 10.04 -5.28
C HIS A 27 16.31 10.29 -3.80
N PRO A 28 17.04 9.61 -2.88
CA PRO A 28 16.82 9.74 -1.43
C PRO A 28 17.15 11.14 -0.91
N LEU A 29 16.64 11.46 0.29
CA LEU A 29 17.13 12.60 1.06
C LEU A 29 18.52 12.28 1.62
N PRO A 30 19.42 13.25 1.74
CA PRO A 30 20.81 13.03 2.18
C PRO A 30 20.88 12.82 3.70
N VAL A 31 20.38 11.67 4.17
CA VAL A 31 20.41 11.25 5.57
C VAL A 31 20.57 9.74 5.65
N VAL A 32 21.46 9.25 6.52
CA VAL A 32 21.72 7.82 6.71
C VAL A 32 21.12 7.37 8.04
N ILE A 33 19.96 6.70 7.97
CA ILE A 33 19.24 6.25 9.16
C ILE A 33 19.82 4.93 9.67
N ALA A 34 20.16 4.89 10.97
CA ALA A 34 20.78 3.73 11.61
C ALA A 34 19.89 3.05 12.65
N ARG A 35 18.95 3.76 13.28
CA ARG A 35 18.11 3.23 14.35
C ARG A 35 16.68 3.77 14.22
N GLY A 36 15.69 2.99 14.71
CA GLY A 36 14.28 3.42 14.75
C GLY A 36 13.57 2.86 15.98
N GLU A 37 12.68 3.66 16.57
CA GLU A 37 11.80 3.28 17.68
C GLU A 37 10.52 4.12 17.66
N GLY A 38 9.36 3.45 17.60
CA GLY A 38 8.08 4.14 17.48
C GLY A 38 8.03 5.02 16.24
N ALA A 39 7.74 6.31 16.39
CA ALA A 39 7.73 7.29 15.31
C ALA A 39 9.08 8.01 15.10
N TRP A 40 10.13 7.59 15.80
CA TRP A 40 11.42 8.27 15.77
C TRP A 40 12.51 7.41 15.12
N VAL A 41 13.35 8.05 14.34
CA VAL A 41 14.57 7.46 13.81
C VAL A 41 15.78 8.29 14.19
N THR A 42 16.95 7.64 14.17
CA THR A 42 18.24 8.28 14.49
C THR A 42 19.22 7.95 13.38
N ASP A 43 19.91 8.94 12.87
CA ASP A 43 20.95 8.76 11.86
C ASP A 43 22.28 8.24 12.46
N VAL A 44 23.25 8.04 11.59
CA VAL A 44 24.60 7.58 11.97
C VAL A 44 25.37 8.58 12.83
N GLU A 45 24.99 9.86 12.78
CA GLU A 45 25.59 10.95 13.56
C GLU A 45 24.92 11.12 14.93
N GLY A 46 23.84 10.38 15.20
CA GLY A 46 23.06 10.43 16.45
C GLY A 46 21.95 11.48 16.47
N LYS A 47 21.70 12.20 15.39
CA LYS A 47 20.58 13.14 15.30
C LYS A 47 19.26 12.39 15.16
N ARG A 48 18.25 12.85 15.89
CA ARG A 48 16.90 12.26 15.89
C ARG A 48 15.98 13.00 14.93
N TYR A 49 15.10 12.22 14.31
CA TYR A 49 14.08 12.72 13.39
C TYR A 49 12.73 12.09 13.71
N LEU A 50 11.65 12.87 13.56
CA LEU A 50 10.31 12.37 13.52
C LEU A 50 10.03 11.82 12.11
N ASP A 51 9.77 10.51 12.01
CA ASP A 51 9.44 9.86 10.74
C ASP A 51 7.94 9.98 10.46
N LEU A 52 7.58 10.91 9.59
CA LEU A 52 6.20 11.09 9.13
C LEU A 52 5.93 10.36 7.80
N LEU A 53 6.96 9.77 7.15
CA LEU A 53 6.76 8.97 5.96
C LEU A 53 6.27 7.55 6.29
N SER A 54 6.71 6.99 7.42
CA SER A 54 6.34 5.64 7.87
C SER A 54 6.56 4.55 6.82
N ALA A 55 7.64 4.65 6.02
CA ALA A 55 7.93 3.75 4.89
C ALA A 55 6.70 3.52 3.99
N TYR A 56 6.00 4.59 3.60
CA TYR A 56 4.79 4.55 2.74
C TYR A 56 3.66 3.69 3.34
N SER A 57 3.34 3.86 4.62
CA SER A 57 2.34 3.09 5.38
C SER A 57 2.75 1.64 5.69
N ALA A 58 4.03 1.28 5.61
CA ALA A 58 4.49 -0.03 6.09
C ALA A 58 4.71 -0.06 7.62
N LEU A 59 4.82 1.10 8.25
CA LEU A 59 5.12 1.26 9.67
C LEU A 59 3.94 1.85 10.46
N ASN A 60 2.71 1.41 10.17
CA ASN A 60 1.50 1.87 10.90
C ASN A 60 1.59 1.66 12.41
N PHE A 61 2.39 0.69 12.86
CA PHE A 61 2.61 0.37 14.28
C PHE A 61 3.90 1.00 14.84
N GLY A 62 4.61 1.78 14.02
CA GLY A 62 5.90 2.37 14.35
C GLY A 62 7.09 1.42 14.14
N HIS A 63 8.29 1.97 14.21
CA HIS A 63 9.53 1.21 14.13
C HIS A 63 9.66 0.25 15.31
N ARG A 64 9.98 -1.02 15.02
CA ARG A 64 10.32 -2.04 16.02
C ARG A 64 9.28 -2.20 17.14
N HIS A 65 7.98 -2.24 16.79
CA HIS A 65 6.95 -2.44 17.81
C HIS A 65 7.24 -3.70 18.65
N PRO A 66 7.31 -3.63 19.99
CA PRO A 66 7.81 -4.72 20.85
C PRO A 66 7.09 -6.05 20.63
N ALA A 67 5.76 -6.05 20.49
CA ALA A 67 4.98 -7.26 20.29
C ALA A 67 5.27 -7.94 18.93
N ILE A 68 5.52 -7.15 17.87
CA ILE A 68 5.83 -7.65 16.54
C ILE A 68 7.26 -8.21 16.53
N VAL A 69 8.22 -7.48 17.11
CA VAL A 69 9.61 -7.94 17.25
C VAL A 69 9.68 -9.24 18.03
N ALA A 70 8.92 -9.36 19.15
CA ALA A 70 8.87 -10.58 19.94
C ALA A 70 8.36 -11.78 19.13
N ALA A 71 7.26 -11.62 18.38
CA ALA A 71 6.72 -12.69 17.53
C ALA A 71 7.72 -13.11 16.43
N ALA A 72 8.39 -12.15 15.80
CA ALA A 72 9.42 -12.42 14.80
C ALA A 72 10.61 -13.17 15.41
N THR A 73 11.13 -12.70 16.55
CA THR A 73 12.30 -13.30 17.22
C THR A 73 12.01 -14.71 17.68
N GLU A 74 10.85 -14.98 18.27
CA GLU A 74 10.41 -16.32 18.68
C GLU A 74 10.38 -17.25 17.45
N GLN A 75 9.76 -16.81 16.36
CA GLN A 75 9.60 -17.63 15.17
C GLN A 75 10.93 -17.87 14.42
N LEU A 76 11.84 -16.89 14.42
CA LEU A 76 13.21 -17.04 13.89
C LEU A 76 13.98 -18.16 14.59
N GLY A 77 13.76 -18.36 15.90
CA GLY A 77 14.37 -19.45 16.69
C GLY A 77 13.77 -20.84 16.43
N ARG A 78 12.70 -20.96 15.61
CA ARG A 78 11.99 -22.22 15.37
C ARG A 78 12.06 -22.68 13.91
N LEU A 79 11.43 -21.94 13.03
CA LEU A 79 11.31 -22.31 11.60
C LEU A 79 10.95 -21.07 10.78
N THR A 80 11.67 -20.80 9.70
CA THR A 80 11.47 -19.62 8.87
C THR A 80 10.80 -19.91 7.54
N LEU A 81 11.06 -21.08 6.93
CA LEU A 81 10.56 -21.44 5.60
C LEU A 81 10.35 -22.94 5.46
N THR A 82 9.20 -23.34 4.88
CA THR A 82 8.89 -24.71 4.44
C THR A 82 8.48 -24.79 2.98
N SER A 83 8.30 -23.65 2.30
CA SER A 83 7.46 -23.48 1.12
C SER A 83 6.01 -23.99 1.34
N ARG A 84 5.20 -24.02 0.28
CA ARG A 84 3.83 -24.59 0.33
C ARG A 84 3.81 -26.10 -0.03
N ALA A 85 4.98 -26.72 -0.16
CA ALA A 85 5.08 -28.16 -0.31
C ALA A 85 4.70 -28.91 0.98
N TYR A 86 4.81 -28.23 2.13
CA TYR A 86 4.44 -28.76 3.44
C TYR A 86 3.52 -27.79 4.20
N HIS A 87 2.76 -28.35 5.14
CA HIS A 87 2.04 -27.53 6.13
C HIS A 87 3.02 -26.99 7.18
N ASN A 88 2.67 -25.84 7.77
CA ASN A 88 3.34 -25.32 8.96
C ASN A 88 2.32 -24.91 10.03
N ASP A 89 2.76 -24.79 11.26
CA ASP A 89 1.92 -24.58 12.44
C ASP A 89 1.44 -23.12 12.61
N ARG A 90 1.85 -22.18 11.75
CA ARG A 90 1.50 -20.75 11.86
C ARG A 90 0.52 -20.29 10.79
N LEU A 91 0.62 -20.84 9.58
CA LEU A 91 -0.13 -20.33 8.44
C LEU A 91 -1.64 -20.44 8.60
N GLY A 92 -2.14 -21.55 9.18
CA GLY A 92 -3.59 -21.74 9.38
C GLY A 92 -4.20 -20.69 10.30
N ALA A 93 -3.54 -20.40 11.43
CA ALA A 93 -3.99 -19.38 12.37
C ALA A 93 -3.95 -17.97 11.77
N PHE A 94 -2.89 -17.63 11.06
CA PHE A 94 -2.79 -16.35 10.34
C PHE A 94 -3.89 -16.20 9.30
N ALA A 95 -4.12 -17.21 8.45
CA ALA A 95 -5.14 -17.17 7.42
C ALA A 95 -6.55 -17.03 8.02
N ALA A 96 -6.86 -17.77 9.09
CA ALA A 96 -8.14 -17.67 9.76
C ALA A 96 -8.39 -16.28 10.34
N ALA A 97 -7.41 -15.73 11.09
CA ALA A 97 -7.54 -14.40 11.68
C ALA A 97 -7.66 -13.28 10.63
N LEU A 98 -6.89 -13.38 9.52
CA LEU A 98 -6.97 -12.38 8.45
C LEU A 98 -8.29 -12.47 7.67
N ALA A 99 -8.77 -13.68 7.40
CA ALA A 99 -10.08 -13.88 6.78
C ALA A 99 -11.20 -13.30 7.65
N GLU A 100 -11.18 -13.57 8.96
CA GLU A 100 -12.12 -13.00 9.92
C GLU A 100 -12.07 -11.47 9.96
N LEU A 101 -10.87 -10.87 10.00
CA LEU A 101 -10.69 -9.42 9.97
C LEU A 101 -11.31 -8.77 8.74
N CYS A 102 -11.23 -9.45 7.58
CA CYS A 102 -11.80 -8.98 6.31
C CYS A 102 -13.28 -9.36 6.11
N GLY A 103 -13.86 -10.18 7.00
CA GLY A 103 -15.20 -10.74 6.80
C GLY A 103 -15.28 -11.63 5.56
N LYS A 104 -14.24 -12.44 5.29
CA LYS A 104 -14.08 -13.29 4.10
C LYS A 104 -13.74 -14.74 4.48
N ASP A 105 -13.76 -15.64 3.48
CA ASP A 105 -13.54 -17.07 3.70
C ASP A 105 -12.08 -17.52 3.54
N LEU A 106 -11.38 -16.97 2.55
CA LEU A 106 -10.09 -17.50 2.09
C LEU A 106 -9.00 -16.42 2.00
N VAL A 107 -7.77 -16.85 2.26
CA VAL A 107 -6.55 -16.04 2.14
C VAL A 107 -5.56 -16.73 1.21
N LEU A 108 -5.05 -16.01 0.21
CA LEU A 108 -3.93 -16.44 -0.60
C LEU A 108 -2.71 -15.55 -0.25
N PRO A 109 -1.79 -16.04 0.58
CA PRO A 109 -0.65 -15.25 1.04
C PRO A 109 0.42 -15.14 -0.04
N MET A 110 0.96 -13.94 -0.20
CA MET A 110 2.06 -13.58 -1.07
C MET A 110 3.14 -12.83 -0.27
N ASN A 111 4.11 -12.18 -0.93
CA ASN A 111 5.18 -11.45 -0.25
C ASN A 111 5.05 -9.95 -0.44
N THR A 112 5.08 -9.47 -1.67
CA THR A 112 5.04 -8.03 -2.00
C THR A 112 3.64 -7.57 -2.40
N GLY A 113 3.38 -6.25 -2.30
CA GLY A 113 2.11 -5.70 -2.78
C GLY A 113 1.89 -5.95 -4.27
N ALA A 114 2.94 -5.85 -5.09
CA ALA A 114 2.86 -6.15 -6.52
C ALA A 114 2.44 -7.60 -6.79
N GLU A 115 2.93 -8.56 -6.00
CA GLU A 115 2.47 -9.96 -6.11
C GLU A 115 0.99 -10.11 -5.73
N ALA A 116 0.51 -9.38 -4.71
CA ALA A 116 -0.91 -9.40 -4.36
C ALA A 116 -1.78 -8.82 -5.49
N VAL A 117 -1.35 -7.72 -6.12
CA VAL A 117 -2.05 -7.13 -7.28
C VAL A 117 -2.07 -8.10 -8.46
N GLU A 118 -0.92 -8.65 -8.87
CA GLU A 118 -0.84 -9.65 -9.95
C GLU A 118 -1.71 -10.88 -9.65
N THR A 119 -1.74 -11.32 -8.40
CA THR A 119 -2.61 -12.42 -7.95
C THR A 119 -4.08 -12.04 -8.07
N GLY A 120 -4.47 -10.84 -7.63
CA GLY A 120 -5.84 -10.33 -7.75
C GLY A 120 -6.31 -10.25 -9.22
N ILE A 121 -5.44 -9.76 -10.11
CA ILE A 121 -5.69 -9.74 -11.57
C ILE A 121 -5.92 -11.16 -12.10
N LYS A 122 -5.05 -12.11 -11.73
CA LYS A 122 -5.18 -13.52 -12.15
C LYS A 122 -6.47 -14.16 -11.61
N VAL A 123 -6.82 -13.91 -10.35
CA VAL A 123 -8.06 -14.41 -9.73
C VAL A 123 -9.27 -13.85 -10.46
N ALA A 124 -9.31 -12.54 -10.72
CA ALA A 124 -10.42 -11.91 -11.42
C ALA A 124 -10.61 -12.47 -12.84
N ARG A 125 -9.54 -12.64 -13.60
CA ARG A 125 -9.59 -13.25 -14.94
C ARG A 125 -10.05 -14.71 -14.88
N ALA A 126 -9.51 -15.51 -13.93
CA ALA A 126 -9.92 -16.90 -13.76
C ALA A 126 -11.41 -17.01 -13.38
N TRP A 127 -11.89 -16.13 -12.49
CA TRP A 127 -13.30 -16.04 -12.13
C TRP A 127 -14.18 -15.66 -13.33
N ALA A 128 -13.75 -14.65 -14.10
CA ALA A 128 -14.47 -14.23 -15.31
C ALA A 128 -14.65 -15.38 -16.32
N TYR A 129 -13.61 -16.16 -16.56
CA TYR A 129 -13.67 -17.29 -17.49
C TYR A 129 -14.43 -18.49 -16.94
N ARG A 130 -14.29 -18.81 -15.65
CA ARG A 130 -14.80 -20.06 -15.05
C ARG A 130 -16.18 -19.93 -14.44
N VAL A 131 -16.55 -18.73 -14.00
CA VAL A 131 -17.81 -18.45 -13.29
C VAL A 131 -18.72 -17.54 -14.09
N LYS A 132 -18.23 -16.37 -14.53
CA LYS A 132 -19.03 -15.42 -15.29
C LYS A 132 -19.28 -15.85 -16.74
N GLY A 133 -18.39 -16.66 -17.33
CA GLY A 133 -18.53 -17.18 -18.70
C GLY A 133 -18.00 -16.23 -19.79
N VAL A 134 -17.09 -15.34 -19.43
CA VAL A 134 -16.39 -14.48 -20.41
C VAL A 134 -15.59 -15.36 -21.39
N PRO A 135 -15.60 -15.06 -22.71
CA PRO A 135 -14.80 -15.80 -23.67
C PRO A 135 -13.31 -15.78 -23.34
N ALA A 136 -12.59 -16.84 -23.71
CA ALA A 136 -11.15 -16.95 -23.47
C ALA A 136 -10.40 -15.71 -24.00
N ASP A 137 -9.46 -15.21 -23.21
CA ASP A 137 -8.59 -14.05 -23.48
C ASP A 137 -9.31 -12.70 -23.68
N ALA A 138 -10.64 -12.63 -23.43
CA ALA A 138 -11.44 -11.42 -23.57
C ALA A 138 -11.64 -10.61 -22.26
N ALA A 139 -11.26 -11.17 -21.12
CA ALA A 139 -11.53 -10.53 -19.83
C ALA A 139 -10.78 -9.19 -19.69
N THR A 140 -11.54 -8.13 -19.36
CA THR A 140 -11.04 -6.78 -19.10
C THR A 140 -11.15 -6.41 -17.64
N ILE A 141 -10.33 -5.46 -17.19
CA ILE A 141 -10.34 -4.90 -15.84
C ILE A 141 -10.37 -3.38 -15.95
N VAL A 142 -11.32 -2.74 -15.29
CA VAL A 142 -11.41 -1.28 -15.21
C VAL A 142 -10.48 -0.80 -14.10
N VAL A 143 -9.65 0.20 -14.39
CA VAL A 143 -8.69 0.83 -13.48
C VAL A 143 -8.86 2.35 -13.49
N ALA A 144 -8.55 3.01 -12.39
CA ALA A 144 -8.61 4.46 -12.31
C ALA A 144 -7.31 5.11 -12.81
N ASN A 145 -7.40 6.31 -13.39
CA ASN A 145 -6.24 7.16 -13.66
C ASN A 145 -5.57 7.59 -12.36
N GLY A 146 -4.28 7.88 -12.39
CA GLY A 146 -3.47 8.25 -11.23
C GLY A 146 -3.18 7.06 -10.29
N ASN A 147 -3.45 5.83 -10.72
CA ASN A 147 -3.26 4.64 -9.89
C ASN A 147 -1.79 4.31 -9.64
N PHE A 148 -1.55 3.66 -8.48
CA PHE A 148 -0.28 3.00 -8.21
C PHE A 148 -0.52 1.63 -7.55
N HIS A 149 -0.32 0.55 -8.32
CA HIS A 149 -0.51 -0.82 -7.88
C HIS A 149 0.79 -1.64 -7.81
N GLY A 150 1.93 -1.01 -8.10
CA GLY A 150 3.25 -1.64 -8.14
C GLY A 150 4.01 -1.35 -9.44
N ARG A 151 5.09 -2.10 -9.69
CA ARG A 151 6.01 -1.81 -10.81
C ARG A 151 6.37 -3.04 -11.66
N THR A 152 5.52 -4.07 -11.70
CA THR A 152 5.65 -5.16 -12.66
C THR A 152 5.27 -4.67 -14.07
N THR A 153 5.71 -5.38 -15.12
CA THR A 153 5.38 -5.01 -16.51
C THR A 153 3.88 -5.05 -16.81
N THR A 154 3.10 -5.91 -16.13
CA THR A 154 1.64 -5.87 -16.22
C THR A 154 1.10 -4.59 -15.57
N ILE A 155 1.52 -4.27 -14.36
CA ILE A 155 1.00 -3.15 -13.57
C ILE A 155 1.36 -1.81 -14.19
N VAL A 156 2.61 -1.61 -14.61
CA VAL A 156 2.99 -0.36 -15.28
C VAL A 156 2.33 -0.21 -16.65
N GLY A 157 1.86 -1.31 -17.26
CA GLY A 157 1.10 -1.30 -18.50
C GLY A 157 -0.23 -0.53 -18.42
N PHE A 158 -0.81 -0.45 -17.22
CA PHE A 158 -2.01 0.35 -16.93
C PHE A 158 -1.74 1.53 -15.97
N SER A 159 -0.50 1.98 -15.86
CA SER A 159 -0.17 3.26 -15.23
C SER A 159 -0.28 4.38 -16.27
N ASP A 160 -0.72 5.54 -15.85
CA ASP A 160 -0.67 6.79 -16.63
C ASP A 160 0.52 7.68 -16.24
N ASP A 161 1.39 7.22 -15.34
CA ASP A 161 2.67 7.85 -15.00
C ASP A 161 3.74 7.48 -16.06
N PRO A 162 4.20 8.42 -16.90
CA PRO A 162 5.21 8.14 -17.93
C PRO A 162 6.54 7.67 -17.34
N ASP A 163 6.95 8.16 -16.15
CA ASP A 163 8.20 7.76 -15.50
C ASP A 163 8.18 6.27 -15.09
N ALA A 164 6.99 5.73 -14.81
CA ALA A 164 6.83 4.32 -14.48
C ALA A 164 6.66 3.41 -15.70
N ARG A 165 6.21 3.96 -16.85
CA ARG A 165 5.73 3.20 -18.01
C ARG A 165 6.65 3.24 -19.21
N ASP A 166 7.22 4.41 -19.53
CA ASP A 166 7.92 4.60 -20.79
C ASP A 166 9.19 3.74 -20.89
N GLY A 167 9.34 3.05 -22.02
CA GLY A 167 10.49 2.17 -22.28
C GLY A 167 10.37 0.74 -21.76
N PHE A 168 9.26 0.37 -21.07
CA PHE A 168 9.09 -0.96 -20.45
C PHE A 168 8.09 -1.88 -21.17
N GLY A 169 7.52 -1.45 -22.32
CA GLY A 169 6.64 -2.31 -23.12
C GLY A 169 7.39 -3.47 -23.81
N PRO A 170 6.66 -4.47 -24.37
CA PRO A 170 5.20 -4.53 -24.58
C PRO A 170 4.44 -4.85 -23.31
N PHE A 171 3.22 -4.31 -23.20
CA PHE A 171 2.40 -4.43 -22.00
C PHE A 171 1.30 -5.48 -22.12
N THR A 172 0.86 -6.01 -20.98
CA THR A 172 -0.29 -6.91 -20.88
C THR A 172 -1.58 -6.15 -21.25
N PRO A 173 -2.39 -6.63 -22.19
CA PRO A 173 -3.65 -6.00 -22.59
C PRO A 173 -4.79 -6.29 -21.60
N GLY A 174 -5.95 -5.66 -21.84
CA GLY A 174 -7.20 -5.93 -21.12
C GLY A 174 -7.43 -5.00 -19.93
N PHE A 175 -6.92 -3.78 -19.96
CA PHE A 175 -7.20 -2.75 -18.95
C PHE A 175 -7.89 -1.55 -19.59
N VAL A 176 -8.93 -1.03 -18.88
CA VAL A 176 -9.73 0.12 -19.33
C VAL A 176 -9.60 1.22 -18.29
N HIS A 177 -9.15 2.40 -18.71
CA HIS A 177 -8.91 3.54 -17.82
C HIS A 177 -10.15 4.43 -17.67
N VAL A 178 -10.40 4.87 -16.44
CA VAL A 178 -11.45 5.85 -16.10
C VAL A 178 -10.91 6.92 -15.15
N PRO A 179 -11.51 8.11 -15.08
CA PRO A 179 -11.14 9.09 -14.06
C PRO A 179 -11.39 8.55 -12.64
N PHE A 180 -10.45 8.79 -11.72
CA PHE A 180 -10.65 8.46 -10.31
C PHE A 180 -11.75 9.35 -9.70
N GLY A 181 -12.63 8.76 -8.89
CA GLY A 181 -13.74 9.47 -8.26
C GLY A 181 -15.00 9.60 -9.14
N ASP A 182 -14.99 9.10 -10.37
CA ASP A 182 -16.12 9.13 -11.29
C ASP A 182 -16.77 7.73 -11.42
N ALA A 183 -17.78 7.48 -10.59
CA ALA A 183 -18.52 6.21 -10.62
C ALA A 183 -19.33 6.03 -11.92
N ALA A 184 -19.78 7.11 -12.55
CA ALA A 184 -20.53 7.03 -13.82
C ALA A 184 -19.60 6.61 -14.97
N ALA A 185 -18.35 7.09 -14.97
CA ALA A 185 -17.35 6.64 -15.93
C ALA A 185 -17.03 5.14 -15.75
N ILE A 186 -16.97 4.65 -14.51
CA ILE A 186 -16.82 3.19 -14.23
C ILE A 186 -18.00 2.43 -14.84
N GLU A 187 -19.24 2.86 -14.58
CA GLU A 187 -20.42 2.18 -15.10
C GLU A 187 -20.46 2.14 -16.63
N ALA A 188 -20.07 3.24 -17.28
CA ALA A 188 -20.00 3.34 -18.73
C ALA A 188 -18.90 2.47 -19.35
N ALA A 189 -17.82 2.20 -18.62
CA ALA A 189 -16.70 1.37 -19.07
C ALA A 189 -16.95 -0.14 -18.90
N ILE A 190 -17.96 -0.55 -18.13
CA ILE A 190 -18.27 -1.96 -17.87
C ILE A 190 -19.10 -2.54 -19.03
N ASP A 191 -18.59 -3.61 -19.62
CA ASP A 191 -19.24 -4.44 -20.63
C ASP A 191 -19.40 -5.90 -20.18
N GLU A 192 -19.83 -6.80 -21.07
CA GLU A 192 -19.98 -8.22 -20.82
C GLU A 192 -18.66 -8.95 -20.50
N ASN A 193 -17.55 -8.43 -20.98
CA ASN A 193 -16.21 -9.00 -20.79
C ASN A 193 -15.51 -8.48 -19.54
N THR A 194 -16.04 -7.48 -18.86
CA THR A 194 -15.42 -6.88 -17.69
C THR A 194 -15.44 -7.85 -16.51
N ALA A 195 -14.24 -8.24 -16.06
CA ALA A 195 -14.03 -9.14 -14.93
C ALA A 195 -14.11 -8.41 -13.58
N ALA A 196 -13.47 -7.24 -13.50
CA ALA A 196 -13.33 -6.51 -12.24
C ALA A 196 -13.16 -5.00 -12.46
N VAL A 197 -13.44 -4.25 -11.39
CA VAL A 197 -12.96 -2.88 -11.16
C VAL A 197 -11.88 -2.98 -10.09
N LEU A 198 -10.65 -2.53 -10.39
CA LEU A 198 -9.51 -2.49 -9.47
C LEU A 198 -9.17 -1.04 -9.16
N ILE A 199 -9.32 -0.63 -7.91
CA ILE A 199 -9.01 0.73 -7.46
C ILE A 199 -8.37 0.74 -6.07
N GLU A 200 -7.59 1.77 -5.81
CA GLU A 200 -7.23 2.19 -4.45
C GLU A 200 -8.42 2.96 -3.86
N PRO A 201 -8.91 2.65 -2.65
CA PRO A 201 -9.97 3.46 -2.02
C PRO A 201 -9.57 4.92 -1.78
N ILE A 202 -8.28 5.16 -1.54
CA ILE A 202 -7.63 6.47 -1.51
C ILE A 202 -6.32 6.30 -2.27
N GLN A 203 -6.08 7.12 -3.29
CA GLN A 203 -4.85 7.04 -4.08
C GLN A 203 -3.67 7.64 -3.33
N GLY A 204 -2.73 6.79 -2.93
CA GLY A 204 -1.59 7.17 -2.10
C GLY A 204 -0.51 7.92 -2.87
N GLU A 205 0.04 7.29 -3.91
CA GLU A 205 1.17 7.84 -4.66
C GLU A 205 0.78 9.11 -5.43
N ALA A 206 -0.48 9.24 -5.86
CA ALA A 206 -1.00 10.44 -6.49
C ALA A 206 -1.08 11.68 -5.57
N GLY A 207 -0.81 11.52 -4.26
CA GLY A 207 -0.81 12.62 -3.29
C GLY A 207 -1.94 12.57 -2.26
N VAL A 208 -2.30 11.37 -1.82
CA VAL A 208 -3.41 11.09 -0.87
C VAL A 208 -4.72 11.67 -1.40
N ILE A 209 -5.08 11.26 -2.62
CA ILE A 209 -6.31 11.71 -3.27
C ILE A 209 -7.49 10.95 -2.69
N ILE A 210 -8.36 11.66 -1.98
CA ILE A 210 -9.58 11.14 -1.38
C ILE A 210 -10.71 11.30 -2.40
N PRO A 211 -11.45 10.22 -2.74
CA PRO A 211 -12.57 10.34 -3.68
C PRO A 211 -13.74 11.12 -3.07
N PRO A 212 -14.70 11.60 -3.89
CA PRO A 212 -15.92 12.19 -3.39
C PRO A 212 -16.72 11.23 -2.49
N ASP A 213 -17.43 11.78 -1.51
CA ASP A 213 -18.28 10.99 -0.61
C ASP A 213 -19.31 10.16 -1.40
N GLY A 214 -19.45 8.89 -1.01
CA GLY A 214 -20.35 7.94 -1.66
C GLY A 214 -19.77 7.26 -2.90
N TYR A 215 -18.55 7.59 -3.32
CA TYR A 215 -17.93 7.00 -4.49
C TYR A 215 -17.73 5.48 -4.34
N LEU A 216 -17.18 5.02 -3.23
CA LEU A 216 -16.95 3.58 -3.01
C LEU A 216 -18.26 2.80 -2.92
N ARG A 217 -19.30 3.37 -2.32
CA ARG A 217 -20.64 2.76 -2.32
C ARG A 217 -21.20 2.64 -3.72
N ALA A 218 -21.12 3.69 -4.51
CA ALA A 218 -21.57 3.68 -5.89
C ALA A 218 -20.83 2.61 -6.71
N VAL A 219 -19.49 2.53 -6.57
CA VAL A 219 -18.69 1.48 -7.22
C VAL A 219 -19.14 0.09 -6.79
N ARG A 220 -19.35 -0.15 -5.48
CA ARG A 220 -19.85 -1.43 -4.96
C ARG A 220 -21.20 -1.80 -5.56
N GLU A 221 -22.14 -0.85 -5.61
CA GLU A 221 -23.47 -1.07 -6.17
C GLU A 221 -23.43 -1.37 -7.67
N ILE A 222 -22.61 -0.63 -8.43
CA ILE A 222 -22.39 -0.85 -9.86
C ILE A 222 -21.82 -2.25 -10.09
N CYS A 223 -20.75 -2.62 -9.39
CA CYS A 223 -20.13 -3.94 -9.52
C CYS A 223 -21.11 -5.08 -9.23
N THR A 224 -21.91 -4.96 -8.16
CA THR A 224 -22.94 -5.94 -7.81
C THR A 224 -23.99 -6.07 -8.91
N ARG A 225 -24.53 -4.96 -9.38
CA ARG A 225 -25.59 -4.93 -10.40
C ARG A 225 -25.12 -5.47 -11.75
N ARG A 226 -23.83 -5.23 -12.08
CA ARG A 226 -23.22 -5.61 -13.37
C ARG A 226 -22.54 -6.97 -13.34
N ASN A 227 -22.58 -7.68 -12.20
CA ASN A 227 -21.85 -8.94 -12.00
C ASN A 227 -20.37 -8.82 -12.36
N VAL A 228 -19.69 -7.84 -11.74
CA VAL A 228 -18.26 -7.52 -11.89
C VAL A 228 -17.64 -7.49 -10.51
N LEU A 229 -16.44 -8.02 -10.34
CA LEU A 229 -15.76 -8.02 -9.04
C LEU A 229 -15.27 -6.61 -8.69
N PHE A 230 -15.44 -6.22 -7.43
CA PHE A 230 -14.80 -5.05 -6.87
C PHE A 230 -13.53 -5.47 -6.11
N ILE A 231 -12.37 -5.07 -6.61
CA ILE A 231 -11.05 -5.30 -6.02
C ILE A 231 -10.58 -4.00 -5.37
N ALA A 232 -10.46 -3.98 -4.05
CA ALA A 232 -9.91 -2.86 -3.32
C ALA A 232 -8.42 -3.09 -3.04
N ASP A 233 -7.57 -2.22 -3.58
CA ASP A 233 -6.16 -2.18 -3.21
C ASP A 233 -5.99 -1.38 -1.91
N GLU A 234 -6.03 -2.09 -0.79
CA GLU A 234 -5.84 -1.57 0.56
C GLU A 234 -4.39 -1.70 1.06
N ILE A 235 -3.44 -1.95 0.15
CA ILE A 235 -2.03 -2.16 0.50
C ILE A 235 -1.46 -0.93 1.23
N GLN A 236 -1.84 0.28 0.81
CA GLN A 236 -1.35 1.52 1.44
C GLN A 236 -2.38 2.15 2.38
N SER A 237 -3.65 2.11 2.04
CA SER A 237 -4.74 2.76 2.78
C SER A 237 -5.23 1.97 3.99
N GLY A 238 -5.09 0.64 3.96
CA GLY A 238 -5.63 -0.26 4.96
C GLY A 238 -4.82 -0.39 6.24
N LEU A 239 -5.26 -1.33 7.07
CA LEU A 239 -4.59 -1.79 8.28
C LEU A 239 -4.33 -0.65 9.29
N GLY A 240 -5.36 0.19 9.49
CA GLY A 240 -5.37 1.23 10.51
C GLY A 240 -4.89 2.61 10.06
N ARG A 241 -4.33 2.77 8.84
CA ARG A 241 -3.74 4.04 8.38
C ARG A 241 -4.72 5.20 8.42
N VAL A 242 -5.95 4.97 7.96
CA VAL A 242 -6.98 6.01 7.78
C VAL A 242 -7.90 6.20 8.99
N GLY A 243 -7.59 5.58 10.13
CA GLY A 243 -8.43 5.62 11.33
C GLY A 243 -9.50 4.53 11.39
N GLU A 244 -9.64 3.74 10.33
CA GLU A 244 -10.46 2.54 10.22
C GLU A 244 -9.58 1.33 9.92
N THR A 245 -10.11 0.11 10.00
CA THR A 245 -9.33 -1.09 9.62
C THR A 245 -8.98 -1.06 8.15
N PHE A 246 -9.95 -0.75 7.30
CA PHE A 246 -9.79 -0.55 5.85
C PHE A 246 -10.33 0.82 5.44
N ALA A 247 -9.81 1.41 4.37
CA ALA A 247 -10.34 2.67 3.87
C ALA A 247 -11.77 2.50 3.33
N CYS A 248 -12.14 1.32 2.84
CA CYS A 248 -13.50 0.96 2.45
C CYS A 248 -14.50 1.07 3.60
N ASP A 249 -14.09 0.87 4.86
CA ASP A 249 -14.95 0.93 6.04
C ASP A 249 -15.52 2.35 6.27
N ARG A 250 -14.84 3.39 5.78
CA ARG A 250 -15.29 4.78 5.86
C ARG A 250 -16.65 5.00 5.19
N GLU A 251 -16.99 4.17 4.22
CA GLU A 251 -18.29 4.17 3.54
C GLU A 251 -19.12 2.90 3.79
N ALA A 252 -18.72 2.08 4.77
CA ALA A 252 -19.33 0.79 5.07
C ALA A 252 -19.40 -0.14 3.84
N VAL A 253 -18.33 -0.17 3.04
CA VAL A 253 -18.21 -0.98 1.82
C VAL A 253 -17.33 -2.19 2.08
N VAL A 254 -17.81 -3.37 1.64
CA VAL A 254 -17.03 -4.61 1.60
C VAL A 254 -16.75 -4.96 0.14
N PRO A 255 -15.50 -4.92 -0.33
CA PRO A 255 -15.15 -5.34 -1.68
C PRO A 255 -15.25 -6.86 -1.84
N ASP A 256 -15.20 -7.36 -3.07
CA ASP A 256 -15.13 -8.79 -3.35
C ASP A 256 -13.74 -9.35 -3.03
N LEU A 257 -12.68 -8.59 -3.34
CA LEU A 257 -11.29 -8.91 -2.98
C LEU A 257 -10.65 -7.75 -2.26
N TYR A 258 -9.95 -8.06 -1.17
CA TYR A 258 -8.97 -7.17 -0.56
C TYR A 258 -7.57 -7.55 -1.04
N LEU A 259 -6.78 -6.56 -1.48
CA LEU A 259 -5.34 -6.70 -1.66
C LEU A 259 -4.66 -6.03 -0.48
N LEU A 260 -3.87 -6.78 0.28
CA LEU A 260 -3.24 -6.33 1.52
C LEU A 260 -1.73 -6.48 1.43
N GLY A 261 -0.99 -5.58 2.09
CA GLY A 261 0.47 -5.60 2.09
C GLY A 261 1.05 -4.60 3.09
N LYS A 262 2.22 -4.08 2.83
CA LYS A 262 2.89 -3.03 3.63
C LYS A 262 2.80 -3.28 5.15
N ALA A 263 1.88 -2.63 5.86
CA ALA A 263 1.71 -2.77 7.30
C ALA A 263 1.43 -4.20 7.77
N LEU A 264 0.95 -5.10 6.89
CA LEU A 264 0.75 -6.52 7.22
C LEU A 264 2.05 -7.21 7.63
N GLY A 265 3.19 -6.72 7.13
CA GLY A 265 4.53 -7.18 7.51
C GLY A 265 5.09 -6.55 8.79
N GLY A 266 4.32 -5.69 9.46
CA GLY A 266 4.67 -5.08 10.75
C GLY A 266 5.97 -4.27 10.74
N GLY A 267 6.45 -3.86 9.56
CA GLY A 267 7.75 -3.19 9.40
C GLY A 267 8.97 -4.12 9.60
N ILE A 268 8.76 -5.45 9.62
CA ILE A 268 9.83 -6.45 9.82
C ILE A 268 10.23 -7.12 8.50
N LEU A 269 9.24 -7.54 7.70
CA LEU A 269 9.48 -8.25 6.43
C LEU A 269 8.30 -8.03 5.46
N PRO A 270 8.52 -8.28 4.15
CA PRO A 270 7.44 -8.24 3.19
C PRO A 270 6.40 -9.34 3.46
N VAL A 271 5.14 -8.95 3.62
CA VAL A 271 3.98 -9.85 3.70
C VAL A 271 2.84 -9.19 2.94
N SER A 272 2.19 -9.97 2.09
CA SER A 272 0.97 -9.54 1.41
C SER A 272 -0.03 -10.68 1.28
N ALA A 273 -1.27 -10.37 0.95
CA ALA A 273 -2.31 -11.36 0.76
C ALA A 273 -3.40 -10.84 -0.17
N VAL A 274 -4.05 -11.77 -0.88
CA VAL A 274 -5.36 -11.60 -1.49
C VAL A 274 -6.37 -12.30 -0.59
N VAL A 275 -7.44 -11.60 -0.21
CA VAL A 275 -8.48 -12.12 0.69
C VAL A 275 -9.83 -11.97 0.02
N ALA A 276 -10.58 -13.06 -0.10
CA ALA A 276 -11.89 -13.10 -0.77
C ALA A 276 -12.73 -14.28 -0.30
N ASP A 277 -14.00 -14.27 -0.73
CA ASP A 277 -14.91 -15.38 -0.48
C ASP A 277 -14.54 -16.62 -1.34
N ARG A 278 -14.98 -17.77 -0.89
CA ARG A 278 -14.67 -19.08 -1.50
C ARG A 278 -15.13 -19.16 -2.97
N GLU A 279 -16.22 -18.52 -3.31
CA GLU A 279 -16.75 -18.50 -4.68
C GLU A 279 -15.83 -17.77 -5.66
N ILE A 280 -14.99 -16.87 -5.14
CA ILE A 280 -14.06 -16.07 -5.94
C ILE A 280 -12.66 -16.66 -5.87
N LEU A 281 -12.08 -16.78 -4.67
CA LEU A 281 -10.68 -17.21 -4.53
C LEU A 281 -10.52 -18.73 -4.76
N GLY A 282 -11.58 -19.50 -4.54
CA GLY A 282 -11.62 -20.95 -4.80
C GLY A 282 -11.55 -21.34 -6.28
N VAL A 283 -11.58 -20.39 -7.22
CA VAL A 283 -11.37 -20.69 -8.65
C VAL A 283 -9.93 -21.09 -8.96
N ILE A 284 -8.98 -20.75 -8.11
CA ILE A 284 -7.57 -21.13 -8.27
C ILE A 284 -7.37 -22.57 -7.82
N ARG A 285 -6.86 -23.40 -8.71
CA ARG A 285 -6.61 -24.82 -8.50
C ARG A 285 -5.16 -25.11 -8.13
N PRO A 286 -4.87 -26.26 -7.51
CA PRO A 286 -3.49 -26.66 -7.24
C PRO A 286 -2.61 -26.64 -8.50
N GLY A 287 -1.43 -25.97 -8.39
CA GLY A 287 -0.48 -25.82 -9.48
C GLY A 287 -0.66 -24.58 -10.36
N GLU A 288 -1.79 -23.86 -10.28
CA GLU A 288 -2.06 -22.69 -11.14
C GLU A 288 -1.43 -21.40 -10.65
N HIS A 289 -1.14 -21.30 -9.35
CA HIS A 289 -0.52 -20.11 -8.73
C HIS A 289 0.26 -20.51 -7.48
N GLY A 290 1.32 -19.75 -7.16
CA GLY A 290 2.12 -20.02 -5.98
C GLY A 290 3.28 -19.06 -5.81
N SER A 291 3.96 -19.20 -4.68
CA SER A 291 5.17 -18.47 -4.31
C SER A 291 6.00 -19.32 -3.38
N THR A 292 7.33 -19.27 -3.52
CA THR A 292 8.24 -20.02 -2.63
C THR A 292 8.13 -19.50 -1.18
N PHE A 293 8.06 -18.19 -0.99
CA PHE A 293 8.03 -17.56 0.34
C PHE A 293 6.62 -17.17 0.83
N GLY A 294 5.62 -17.12 -0.05
CA GLY A 294 4.25 -16.74 0.33
C GLY A 294 3.68 -17.69 1.39
N GLY A 295 3.30 -17.14 2.56
CA GLY A 295 2.80 -17.91 3.70
C GLY A 295 3.86 -18.67 4.49
N ASN A 296 5.11 -18.22 4.45
CA ASN A 296 6.16 -18.80 5.29
C ASN A 296 5.87 -18.60 6.79
N PRO A 297 6.40 -19.47 7.68
CA PRO A 297 6.10 -19.40 9.12
C PRO A 297 6.43 -18.07 9.78
N LEU A 298 7.54 -17.43 9.37
CA LEU A 298 7.93 -16.12 9.93
C LEU A 298 6.94 -15.03 9.54
N ALA A 299 6.59 -14.96 8.25
CA ALA A 299 5.58 -14.02 7.76
C ALA A 299 4.21 -14.26 8.41
N ALA A 300 3.80 -15.51 8.58
CA ALA A 300 2.55 -15.88 9.23
C ALA A 300 2.53 -15.48 10.71
N ALA A 301 3.63 -15.67 11.45
CA ALA A 301 3.73 -15.26 12.86
C ALA A 301 3.65 -13.74 13.03
N VAL A 302 4.36 -13.00 12.18
CA VAL A 302 4.34 -11.52 12.18
C VAL A 302 2.97 -11.00 11.75
N GLY A 303 2.41 -11.50 10.65
CA GLY A 303 1.10 -11.08 10.14
C GLY A 303 -0.04 -11.39 11.12
N LEU A 304 0.00 -12.55 11.79
CA LEU A 304 -0.96 -12.88 12.85
C LEU A 304 -0.90 -11.85 13.99
N ARG A 305 0.31 -11.49 14.45
CA ARG A 305 0.45 -10.47 15.51
C ARG A 305 -0.09 -9.12 15.06
N VAL A 306 0.13 -8.71 13.81
CA VAL A 306 -0.45 -7.47 13.25
C VAL A 306 -1.99 -7.53 13.27
N VAL A 307 -2.59 -8.64 12.82
CA VAL A 307 -4.04 -8.83 12.83
C VAL A 307 -4.60 -8.75 14.26
N GLU A 308 -4.00 -9.45 15.22
CA GLU A 308 -4.40 -9.42 16.64
C GLU A 308 -4.35 -7.99 17.22
N MET A 309 -3.35 -7.20 16.85
CA MET A 309 -3.25 -5.79 17.27
C MET A 309 -4.37 -4.95 16.67
N LEU A 310 -4.71 -5.13 15.40
CA LEU A 310 -5.82 -4.42 14.75
C LEU A 310 -7.18 -4.81 15.33
N GLN A 311 -7.40 -6.06 15.70
CA GLN A 311 -8.64 -6.53 16.31
C GLN A 311 -8.96 -5.82 17.64
N THR A 312 -7.98 -5.23 18.33
CA THR A 312 -8.22 -4.40 19.51
C THR A 312 -8.90 -3.06 19.21
N GLY A 313 -8.81 -2.59 17.97
CA GLY A 313 -9.29 -1.28 17.53
C GLY A 313 -8.47 -0.10 18.09
N GLU A 314 -7.42 -0.35 18.86
CA GLU A 314 -6.63 0.72 19.52
C GLU A 314 -5.93 1.61 18.50
N PHE A 315 -5.25 0.99 17.50
CA PHE A 315 -4.49 1.73 16.50
C PHE A 315 -5.39 2.56 15.61
N GLN A 316 -6.55 2.04 15.21
CA GLN A 316 -7.55 2.75 14.41
C GLN A 316 -8.06 3.99 15.17
N ARG A 317 -8.52 3.81 16.41
CA ARG A 317 -8.99 4.93 17.25
C ARG A 317 -7.92 5.98 17.47
N ARG A 318 -6.66 5.55 17.68
CA ARG A 318 -5.53 6.47 17.86
C ARG A 318 -5.22 7.24 16.57
N ALA A 319 -5.22 6.54 15.43
CA ALA A 319 -4.98 7.17 14.12
C ALA A 319 -6.09 8.18 13.80
N ALA A 320 -7.36 7.88 14.09
CA ALA A 320 -8.48 8.81 13.93
C ALA A 320 -8.29 10.07 14.80
N ALA A 321 -8.07 9.90 16.11
CA ALA A 321 -7.93 11.03 17.04
C ALA A 321 -6.71 11.93 16.73
N LEU A 322 -5.57 11.32 16.38
CA LEU A 322 -4.39 12.09 15.98
C LEU A 322 -4.56 12.72 14.60
N GLY A 323 -5.34 12.10 13.71
CA GLY A 323 -5.70 12.63 12.40
C GLY A 323 -6.52 13.92 12.52
N GLU A 324 -7.49 13.98 13.44
CA GLU A 324 -8.25 15.20 13.73
C GLU A 324 -7.34 16.34 14.20
N HIS A 325 -6.40 16.02 15.11
CA HIS A 325 -5.42 16.99 15.58
C HIS A 325 -4.50 17.48 14.45
N LEU A 326 -4.04 16.57 13.59
CA LEU A 326 -3.21 16.88 12.43
C LEU A 326 -3.96 17.77 11.44
N ALA A 327 -5.23 17.44 11.13
CA ALA A 327 -6.09 18.23 10.24
C ALA A 327 -6.20 19.68 10.71
N ALA A 328 -6.56 19.88 11.98
CA ALA A 328 -6.69 21.22 12.55
C ALA A 328 -5.39 22.06 12.46
N LYS A 329 -4.22 21.41 12.52
CA LYS A 329 -2.93 22.10 12.39
C LYS A 329 -2.57 22.40 10.95
N LEU A 330 -2.84 21.48 10.03
CA LEU A 330 -2.50 21.64 8.62
C LEU A 330 -3.46 22.60 7.91
N ASP A 331 -4.75 22.59 8.24
CA ASP A 331 -5.75 23.51 7.70
C ASP A 331 -5.38 24.97 7.98
N ALA A 332 -4.78 25.25 9.13
CA ALA A 332 -4.30 26.58 9.48
C ALA A 332 -3.14 27.08 8.57
N LEU A 333 -2.51 26.21 7.80
CA LEU A 333 -1.43 26.55 6.86
C LEU A 333 -1.96 26.87 5.45
N VAL A 334 -3.22 26.53 5.15
CA VAL A 334 -3.83 26.83 3.83
C VAL A 334 -3.89 28.36 3.64
N GLY A 335 -3.36 28.84 2.52
CA GLY A 335 -3.15 30.25 2.24
C GLY A 335 -1.85 30.82 2.84
N HIS A 336 -1.09 30.04 3.59
CA HIS A 336 0.19 30.41 4.21
C HIS A 336 1.34 29.52 3.73
N GLY A 337 1.48 29.36 2.42
CA GLY A 337 2.49 28.51 1.79
C GLY A 337 2.04 27.07 1.51
N VAL A 338 0.79 26.76 1.83
CA VAL A 338 0.09 25.52 1.47
C VAL A 338 -1.16 25.91 0.67
N THR A 339 -1.39 25.24 -0.46
CA THR A 339 -2.56 25.52 -1.33
C THR A 339 -3.72 24.59 -1.04
N ALA A 340 -3.45 23.35 -0.66
CA ALA A 340 -4.47 22.37 -0.30
C ALA A 340 -3.92 21.32 0.67
N VAL A 341 -4.84 20.75 1.47
CA VAL A 341 -4.57 19.64 2.39
C VAL A 341 -5.65 18.58 2.20
N ARG A 342 -5.25 17.31 2.16
CA ARG A 342 -6.12 16.14 2.12
C ARG A 342 -5.71 15.22 3.25
N ILE A 343 -6.66 14.79 4.09
CA ILE A 343 -6.36 13.98 5.28
C ILE A 343 -7.36 12.85 5.45
N ALA A 344 -6.83 11.67 5.73
CA ALA A 344 -7.59 10.50 6.16
C ALA A 344 -6.85 9.81 7.32
N GLY A 345 -7.34 9.96 8.55
CA GLY A 345 -6.64 9.49 9.75
C GLY A 345 -5.23 10.10 9.84
N LEU A 346 -4.20 9.28 10.04
CA LEU A 346 -2.80 9.71 10.06
C LEU A 346 -2.14 9.60 8.68
N TRP A 347 -2.80 10.08 7.66
CA TRP A 347 -2.28 10.11 6.29
C TRP A 347 -2.69 11.40 5.61
N ALA A 348 -1.73 12.21 5.18
CA ALA A 348 -2.01 13.49 4.56
C ALA A 348 -1.18 13.74 3.30
N GLY A 349 -1.83 14.34 2.30
CA GLY A 349 -1.22 15.02 1.16
C GLY A 349 -1.32 16.54 1.34
N ILE A 350 -0.21 17.23 1.21
CA ILE A 350 -0.08 18.67 1.44
C ILE A 350 0.50 19.29 0.18
N ASP A 351 -0.28 20.09 -0.52
CA ASP A 351 0.17 20.77 -1.73
C ASP A 351 0.86 22.09 -1.36
N ILE A 352 2.12 22.20 -1.75
CA ILE A 352 2.96 23.34 -1.46
C ILE A 352 2.73 24.44 -2.50
N ASP A 353 2.59 25.68 -2.05
CA ASP A 353 2.52 26.84 -2.94
C ASP A 353 3.84 26.96 -3.72
N PRO A 354 3.81 27.02 -5.07
CA PRO A 354 5.00 27.23 -5.89
C PRO A 354 5.85 28.44 -5.48
N ALA A 355 5.26 29.47 -4.88
CA ALA A 355 5.99 30.62 -4.36
C ALA A 355 6.91 30.28 -3.17
N VAL A 356 6.62 29.18 -2.45
CA VAL A 356 7.46 28.65 -1.34
C VAL A 356 8.58 27.76 -1.87
N GLY A 357 8.35 27.11 -3.01
CA GLY A 357 9.27 26.16 -3.64
C GLY A 357 8.58 24.85 -4.02
N THR A 358 9.37 23.82 -4.36
CA THR A 358 8.88 22.48 -4.67
C THR A 358 8.64 21.67 -3.40
N GLY A 359 7.85 20.59 -3.47
CA GLY A 359 7.70 19.62 -2.40
C GLY A 359 9.06 19.09 -1.90
N ARG A 360 10.00 18.81 -2.82
CA ARG A 360 11.36 18.38 -2.50
C ARG A 360 12.10 19.44 -1.66
N ALA A 361 12.07 20.70 -2.05
CA ALA A 361 12.73 21.78 -1.32
C ALA A 361 12.13 21.97 0.10
N VAL A 362 10.84 21.74 0.25
CA VAL A 362 10.19 21.76 1.58
C VAL A 362 10.60 20.53 2.40
N ALA A 363 10.65 19.35 1.81
CA ALA A 363 11.11 18.12 2.49
C ALA A 363 12.56 18.28 3.01
N GLU A 364 13.45 18.86 2.24
CA GLU A 364 14.84 19.16 2.66
C GLU A 364 14.91 20.16 3.82
N ARG A 365 14.05 21.20 3.82
CA ARG A 365 13.96 22.14 4.93
C ARG A 365 13.38 21.51 6.21
N LEU A 366 12.46 20.55 6.07
CA LEU A 366 11.92 19.76 7.18
C LEU A 366 12.97 18.79 7.73
N LEU A 367 13.73 18.11 6.86
CA LEU A 367 14.88 17.28 7.24
C LEU A 367 15.86 18.04 8.13
N ALA A 368 16.24 19.27 7.74
CA ALA A 368 17.14 20.11 8.54
C ALA A 368 16.58 20.39 9.96
N ARG A 369 15.24 20.37 10.11
CA ARG A 369 14.51 20.56 11.39
C ARG A 369 14.17 19.27 12.13
N GLY A 370 14.64 18.13 11.64
CA GLY A 370 14.43 16.84 12.30
C GLY A 370 13.09 16.18 11.97
N VAL A 371 12.50 16.47 10.80
CA VAL A 371 11.26 15.86 10.32
C VAL A 371 11.48 15.23 8.96
N LEU A 372 11.14 13.93 8.81
CA LEU A 372 11.22 13.19 7.57
C LEU A 372 9.85 13.10 6.90
N VAL A 373 9.77 13.58 5.69
CA VAL A 373 8.61 13.50 4.78
C VAL A 373 9.08 13.15 3.37
N LYS A 374 8.18 12.82 2.47
CA LYS A 374 8.52 12.54 1.07
C LYS A 374 7.66 13.37 0.12
N ASP A 375 8.32 13.94 -0.88
CA ASP A 375 7.67 14.60 -2.00
C ASP A 375 7.08 13.60 -2.99
N THR A 376 6.01 14.01 -3.66
CA THR A 376 5.38 13.31 -4.79
C THR A 376 4.82 14.33 -5.79
N HIS A 377 4.84 13.99 -7.08
CA HIS A 377 4.32 14.83 -8.17
C HIS A 377 4.72 16.32 -8.09
N GLY A 378 5.97 16.60 -7.71
CA GLY A 378 6.59 17.91 -7.74
C GLY A 378 6.21 18.85 -6.61
N GLN A 379 4.92 19.07 -6.35
CA GLN A 379 4.43 20.07 -5.38
C GLN A 379 3.83 19.48 -4.10
N THR A 380 3.51 18.20 -4.07
CA THR A 380 2.87 17.57 -2.91
C THR A 380 3.93 16.93 -2.01
N ILE A 381 3.81 17.11 -0.70
CA ILE A 381 4.48 16.28 0.32
C ILE A 381 3.44 15.35 0.98
N ARG A 382 3.90 14.14 1.33
CA ARG A 382 3.09 13.14 2.04
C ARG A 382 3.63 12.90 3.43
N ILE A 383 2.70 12.76 4.36
CA ILE A 383 2.97 12.41 5.75
C ILE A 383 1.99 11.34 6.23
#